data_a5a1832633a4308bee38b837c642c921
#
_entry.id   a5a1832633a4308bee38b837c642c921
#
_cell.length_a   1.000
_cell.length_b   1.000
_cell.length_c   1.000
_cell.angle_alpha   90.00
_cell.angle_beta   90.00
_cell.angle_gamma   90.00
#
_symmetry.space_group_name_H-M   'P 1'
#
loop_
_entity.id
_entity.type
_entity.pdbx_description
1 polymer ?
#
loop_
_entity_poly.entity_id
_entity_poly.type
_entity_poly.pdbx_seq_one_letter_code
_entity_poly.pdbx_strand_id
1 'polypeptide(L)'
;MTLRLEPLATVASDAVVVGDPRRAFALAQAFTRDPRMTHIARGLWGYLGRFGDRSLTIQSTGAGGGPAAAIVTDLAELGVRRMVRMGTCGAVGDGPGLGTVCVVGRALGEDGASRSLSGLSTAEVSVPVEPDRALTDAFGEAGPEVEVTSRDLTRRIDPGPPPETPIRDLQTAAFLVAARSAGVQAAAILVVVEGGPGERLPESGVESRLADLEPILGTAFAARPPKPKP
;
A
#
# COMPACT_ATOMS: atom_id res chain seq x y z
N MET A 1 -6.68 -21.38 -7.12
CA MET A 1 -6.34 -20.40 -8.18
C MET A 1 -4.82 -20.41 -8.31
N THR A 2 -4.23 -20.31 -9.48
CA THR A 2 -2.77 -20.27 -9.62
C THR A 2 -2.25 -18.93 -9.12
N LEU A 3 -1.26 -18.95 -8.22
CA LEU A 3 -0.60 -17.74 -7.74
C LEU A 3 0.08 -16.99 -8.90
N ARG A 4 0.11 -15.67 -8.80
CA ARG A 4 0.88 -14.81 -9.72
C ARG A 4 2.31 -14.64 -9.27
N LEU A 5 2.53 -14.76 -7.95
CA LEU A 5 3.84 -14.74 -7.35
C LEU A 5 4.37 -16.16 -7.20
N GLU A 6 5.53 -16.41 -7.80
CA GLU A 6 6.31 -17.64 -7.66
C GLU A 6 7.70 -17.25 -7.13
N PRO A 7 7.81 -16.88 -5.83
CA PRO A 7 9.06 -16.40 -5.30
C PRO A 7 10.10 -17.51 -5.19
N LEU A 8 11.36 -17.17 -5.50
CA LEU A 8 12.52 -18.09 -5.40
C LEU A 8 12.96 -18.35 -3.96
N ALA A 9 12.34 -17.70 -2.98
CA ALA A 9 12.60 -17.88 -1.56
C ALA A 9 11.29 -17.73 -0.77
N THR A 10 11.28 -18.21 0.48
CA THR A 10 10.16 -17.99 1.39
C THR A 10 9.93 -16.50 1.63
N VAL A 11 8.67 -16.05 1.64
CA VAL A 11 8.33 -14.68 2.04
C VAL A 11 8.39 -14.54 3.56
N ALA A 12 8.71 -13.34 4.04
CA ALA A 12 8.64 -13.01 5.46
C ALA A 12 7.17 -12.84 5.90
N SER A 13 6.90 -12.98 7.18
CA SER A 13 5.57 -12.72 7.76
C SER A 13 5.18 -11.24 7.72
N ASP A 14 6.16 -10.34 7.61
CA ASP A 14 5.98 -8.90 7.49
C ASP A 14 6.36 -8.46 6.07
N ALA A 15 5.52 -7.65 5.43
CA ALA A 15 5.77 -7.15 4.10
C ALA A 15 5.49 -5.66 3.94
N VAL A 16 6.33 -5.00 3.16
CA VAL A 16 6.06 -3.68 2.58
C VAL A 16 5.60 -3.88 1.14
N VAL A 17 4.52 -3.20 0.77
CA VAL A 17 3.89 -3.31 -0.53
C VAL A 17 3.88 -1.96 -1.22
N VAL A 18 4.35 -1.90 -2.46
CA VAL A 18 4.43 -0.67 -3.28
C VAL A 18 3.83 -0.89 -4.67
N GLY A 19 3.40 0.18 -5.33
CA GLY A 19 2.87 0.07 -6.70
C GLY A 19 3.96 -0.12 -7.76
N ASP A 20 5.09 0.54 -7.59
CA ASP A 20 6.17 0.63 -8.58
C ASP A 20 7.32 -0.34 -8.27
N PRO A 21 7.79 -1.15 -9.25
CA PRO A 21 8.90 -2.08 -9.03
C PRO A 21 10.23 -1.37 -8.72
N ARG A 22 10.47 -0.18 -9.25
CA ARG A 22 11.70 0.60 -8.93
C ARG A 22 11.69 1.05 -7.48
N ARG A 23 10.52 1.44 -6.93
CA ARG A 23 10.39 1.73 -5.49
C ARG A 23 10.58 0.49 -4.64
N ALA A 24 10.12 -0.68 -5.09
CA ALA A 24 10.41 -1.93 -4.37
C ALA A 24 11.92 -2.14 -4.25
N PHE A 25 12.68 -1.90 -5.32
CA PHE A 25 14.14 -1.95 -5.29
C PHE A 25 14.74 -0.90 -4.35
N ALA A 26 14.37 0.37 -4.50
CA ALA A 26 14.89 1.46 -3.67
C ALA A 26 14.65 1.21 -2.17
N LEU A 27 13.43 0.80 -1.79
CA LEU A 27 13.11 0.48 -0.39
C LEU A 27 13.81 -0.79 0.11
N ALA A 28 14.05 -1.78 -0.75
CA ALA A 28 14.82 -2.95 -0.37
C ALA A 28 16.26 -2.56 0.02
N GLN A 29 16.88 -1.65 -0.74
CA GLN A 29 18.20 -1.13 -0.43
C GLN A 29 18.21 -0.24 0.83
N ALA A 30 17.16 0.57 1.04
CA ALA A 30 17.07 1.48 2.16
C ALA A 30 16.75 0.77 3.50
N PHE A 31 15.83 -0.20 3.48
CA PHE A 31 15.29 -0.80 4.70
C PHE A 31 15.98 -2.08 5.12
N THR A 32 16.67 -2.77 4.20
CA THR A 32 17.17 -4.11 4.54
C THR A 32 18.67 -4.26 4.29
N ARG A 33 19.28 -5.16 5.04
CA ARG A 33 20.63 -5.66 4.77
C ARG A 33 20.54 -6.87 3.86
N ASP A 34 21.49 -6.99 2.93
CA ASP A 34 21.60 -8.10 1.98
C ASP A 34 20.30 -8.40 1.20
N PRO A 35 19.65 -7.37 0.59
CA PRO A 35 18.43 -7.58 -0.15
C PRO A 35 18.67 -8.51 -1.34
N ARG A 36 17.86 -9.55 -1.44
CA ARG A 36 17.87 -10.50 -2.56
C ARG A 36 16.58 -10.40 -3.32
N MET A 37 16.68 -10.27 -4.65
CA MET A 37 15.50 -10.34 -5.50
C MET A 37 14.92 -11.75 -5.46
N THR A 38 13.62 -11.86 -5.15
CA THR A 38 12.91 -13.13 -5.03
C THR A 38 11.89 -13.35 -6.14
N HIS A 39 11.45 -12.28 -6.80
CA HIS A 39 10.50 -12.35 -7.91
C HIS A 39 10.72 -11.20 -8.89
N ILE A 40 10.57 -11.47 -10.19
CA ILE A 40 10.77 -10.47 -11.26
C ILE A 40 9.70 -10.56 -12.36
N ALA A 41 9.01 -11.69 -12.48
CA ALA A 41 8.07 -11.92 -13.57
C ALA A 41 6.96 -10.85 -13.60
N ARG A 42 6.51 -10.50 -14.80
CA ARG A 42 5.42 -9.52 -15.03
C ARG A 42 5.68 -8.11 -14.47
N GLY A 43 6.94 -7.75 -14.19
CA GLY A 43 7.25 -6.48 -13.52
C GLY A 43 6.87 -6.44 -12.04
N LEU A 44 6.55 -7.57 -11.44
CA LEU A 44 6.20 -7.70 -10.02
C LEU A 44 7.47 -8.00 -9.21
N TRP A 45 8.33 -7.00 -9.04
CA TRP A 45 9.61 -7.19 -8.35
C TRP A 45 9.42 -7.40 -6.86
N GLY A 46 9.95 -8.51 -6.37
CA GLY A 46 9.96 -8.89 -4.96
C GLY A 46 11.35 -9.02 -4.41
N TYR A 47 11.54 -8.63 -3.17
CA TYR A 47 12.81 -8.69 -2.45
C TYR A 47 12.60 -9.28 -1.06
N LEU A 48 13.61 -10.01 -0.58
CA LEU A 48 13.72 -10.46 0.79
C LEU A 48 15.06 -9.95 1.35
N GLY A 49 15.04 -9.33 2.52
CA GLY A 49 16.25 -8.87 3.20
C GLY A 49 16.10 -8.90 4.71
N ARG A 50 17.19 -8.59 5.40
CA ARG A 50 17.19 -8.51 6.87
C ARG A 50 16.80 -7.10 7.31
N PHE A 51 15.78 -7.00 8.13
CA PHE A 51 15.31 -5.77 8.75
C PHE A 51 15.45 -5.88 10.27
N GLY A 52 16.48 -5.23 10.82
CA GLY A 52 16.89 -5.48 12.20
C GLY A 52 17.27 -6.95 12.44
N ASP A 53 16.58 -7.60 13.35
CA ASP A 53 16.77 -9.02 13.73
C ASP A 53 15.85 -10.00 12.98
N ARG A 54 15.00 -9.51 12.09
CA ARG A 54 14.00 -10.28 11.34
C ARG A 54 14.15 -10.15 9.83
N SER A 55 13.37 -10.91 9.09
CA SER A 55 13.27 -10.78 7.64
C SER A 55 12.10 -9.87 7.27
N LEU A 56 12.23 -9.13 6.17
CA LEU A 56 11.20 -8.30 5.58
C LEU A 56 11.05 -8.63 4.08
N THR A 57 9.83 -8.83 3.64
CA THR A 57 9.51 -8.89 2.21
C THR A 57 9.12 -7.50 1.71
N ILE A 58 9.65 -7.12 0.54
CA ILE A 58 9.23 -5.89 -0.16
C ILE A 58 8.75 -6.29 -1.54
N GLN A 59 7.50 -6.00 -1.86
CA GLN A 59 6.86 -6.49 -3.08
C GLN A 59 6.15 -5.38 -3.85
N SER A 60 6.40 -5.30 -5.16
CA SER A 60 5.60 -4.44 -6.03
C SER A 60 4.31 -5.15 -6.48
N THR A 61 3.25 -4.36 -6.65
CA THR A 61 1.93 -4.85 -7.08
C THR A 61 1.60 -4.53 -8.54
N GLY A 62 2.33 -3.57 -9.14
CA GLY A 62 1.84 -2.89 -10.33
C GLY A 62 0.83 -1.78 -9.97
N ALA A 63 0.26 -1.13 -10.97
CA ALA A 63 -0.68 -0.02 -10.82
C ALA A 63 -2.14 -0.53 -10.77
N GLY A 64 -2.96 0.11 -9.93
CA GLY A 64 -4.41 -0.12 -9.87
C GLY A 64 -4.87 -1.11 -8.80
N GLY A 65 -6.16 -1.05 -8.46
CA GLY A 65 -6.78 -1.83 -7.39
C GLY A 65 -6.77 -3.33 -7.66
N GLY A 66 -7.06 -3.76 -8.88
CA GLY A 66 -7.09 -5.18 -9.25
C GLY A 66 -5.74 -5.89 -9.07
N PRO A 67 -4.62 -5.37 -9.63
CA PRO A 67 -3.29 -5.90 -9.37
C PRO A 67 -2.93 -5.92 -7.89
N ALA A 68 -3.20 -4.82 -7.14
CA ALA A 68 -2.92 -4.75 -5.71
C ALA A 68 -3.65 -5.85 -4.94
N ALA A 69 -4.95 -6.00 -5.15
CA ALA A 69 -5.75 -7.03 -4.50
C ALA A 69 -5.24 -8.45 -4.78
N ALA A 70 -4.87 -8.72 -6.03
CA ALA A 70 -4.35 -10.02 -6.43
C ALA A 70 -3.03 -10.37 -5.74
N ILE A 71 -2.08 -9.43 -5.69
CA ILE A 71 -0.78 -9.64 -5.06
C ILE A 71 -0.89 -9.75 -3.53
N VAL A 72 -1.79 -8.98 -2.90
CA VAL A 72 -2.08 -9.11 -1.46
C VAL A 72 -2.59 -10.51 -1.12
N THR A 73 -3.50 -11.05 -1.95
CA THR A 73 -4.02 -12.41 -1.76
C THR A 73 -2.90 -13.44 -1.90
N ASP A 74 -2.08 -13.35 -2.95
CA ASP A 74 -0.94 -14.23 -3.15
C ASP A 74 0.06 -14.19 -1.96
N LEU A 75 0.39 -12.99 -1.48
CA LEU A 75 1.27 -12.82 -0.31
C LEU A 75 0.70 -13.44 0.96
N ALA A 76 -0.61 -13.31 1.18
CA ALA A 76 -1.29 -13.92 2.32
C ALA A 76 -1.23 -15.46 2.27
N GLU A 77 -1.47 -16.05 1.09
CA GLU A 77 -1.35 -17.50 0.84
C GLU A 77 0.10 -17.97 1.03
N LEU A 78 1.09 -17.17 0.63
CA LEU A 78 2.51 -17.46 0.83
C LEU A 78 2.99 -17.28 2.28
N GLY A 79 2.16 -16.79 3.18
CA GLY A 79 2.46 -16.75 4.61
C GLY A 79 2.68 -15.36 5.21
N VAL A 80 2.50 -14.29 4.46
CA VAL A 80 2.51 -12.92 5.02
C VAL A 80 1.33 -12.74 5.98
N ARG A 81 1.57 -12.05 7.11
CA ARG A 81 0.59 -11.83 8.19
C ARG A 81 0.36 -10.36 8.46
N ARG A 82 1.32 -9.51 8.15
CA ARG A 82 1.21 -8.05 8.26
C ARG A 82 1.73 -7.40 6.99
N MET A 83 1.02 -6.40 6.52
CA MET A 83 1.40 -5.64 5.32
C MET A 83 1.30 -4.15 5.57
N VAL A 84 2.29 -3.41 5.14
CA VAL A 84 2.24 -1.94 5.08
C VAL A 84 2.35 -1.50 3.63
N ARG A 85 1.30 -0.84 3.12
CA ARG A 85 1.37 -0.20 1.82
C ARG A 85 2.08 1.14 1.95
N MET A 86 3.17 1.30 1.21
CA MET A 86 3.86 2.57 1.02
C MET A 86 3.61 3.06 -0.40
N GLY A 87 2.72 4.05 -0.53
CA GLY A 87 2.21 4.50 -1.82
C GLY A 87 2.32 5.99 -2.04
N THR A 88 1.66 6.43 -3.10
CA THR A 88 1.54 7.84 -3.47
C THR A 88 0.09 8.20 -3.69
N CYS A 89 -0.25 9.48 -3.51
CA CYS A 89 -1.58 10.03 -3.73
C CYS A 89 -1.53 11.42 -4.35
N GLY A 90 -2.65 11.87 -4.85
CA GLY A 90 -2.88 13.26 -5.23
C GLY A 90 -3.72 13.98 -4.18
N ALA A 91 -3.41 15.23 -3.88
CA ALA A 91 -4.25 16.09 -3.07
C ALA A 91 -5.56 16.44 -3.79
N VAL A 92 -6.61 16.72 -3.03
CA VAL A 92 -7.92 17.14 -3.53
C VAL A 92 -8.31 18.44 -2.80
N GLY A 93 -8.68 19.48 -3.56
CA GLY A 93 -9.02 20.78 -2.99
C GLY A 93 -7.90 21.34 -2.10
N ASP A 94 -8.22 21.72 -0.87
CA ASP A 94 -7.28 22.22 0.13
C ASP A 94 -6.59 21.08 0.91
N GLY A 95 -6.41 19.92 0.29
CA GLY A 95 -5.75 18.75 0.88
C GLY A 95 -4.27 19.00 1.19
N PRO A 96 -3.57 18.01 1.78
CA PRO A 96 -2.18 18.14 2.20
C PRO A 96 -1.26 18.51 1.04
N GLY A 97 -0.26 19.37 1.31
CA GLY A 97 0.70 19.84 0.30
C GLY A 97 1.65 18.74 -0.21
N LEU A 98 2.35 19.05 -1.31
CA LEU A 98 3.34 18.16 -1.92
C LEU A 98 4.39 17.68 -0.93
N GLY A 99 4.72 16.39 -0.99
CA GLY A 99 5.71 15.75 -0.12
C GLY A 99 5.20 15.46 1.29
N THR A 100 3.96 15.82 1.62
CA THR A 100 3.36 15.42 2.90
C THR A 100 3.20 13.91 2.94
N VAL A 101 3.66 13.29 4.02
CA VAL A 101 3.39 11.91 4.35
C VAL A 101 2.04 11.84 5.07
N CYS A 102 1.13 11.04 4.59
CA CYS A 102 -0.21 10.86 5.14
C CYS A 102 -0.39 9.44 5.65
N VAL A 103 -0.87 9.28 6.87
CA VAL A 103 -1.29 8.00 7.43
C VAL A 103 -2.76 7.78 7.06
N VAL A 104 -3.09 6.64 6.49
CA VAL A 104 -4.48 6.37 6.10
C VAL A 104 -5.27 5.87 7.30
N GLY A 105 -6.26 6.63 7.75
CA GLY A 105 -7.22 6.23 8.78
C GLY A 105 -8.45 5.51 8.23
N ARG A 106 -8.84 5.86 7.00
CA ARG A 106 -9.96 5.24 6.27
C ARG A 106 -9.76 5.34 4.78
N ALA A 107 -10.18 4.31 4.04
CA ALA A 107 -10.23 4.37 2.59
C ALA A 107 -11.65 4.14 2.07
N LEU A 108 -11.99 4.84 0.99
CA LEU A 108 -13.24 4.70 0.25
C LEU A 108 -12.93 4.12 -1.13
N GLY A 109 -13.38 2.88 -1.38
CA GLY A 109 -13.16 2.19 -2.65
C GLY A 109 -14.24 2.52 -3.68
N GLU A 110 -13.91 3.36 -4.65
CA GLU A 110 -14.73 3.61 -5.83
C GLU A 110 -14.23 2.79 -7.05
N ASP A 111 -13.28 1.89 -6.82
CA ASP A 111 -12.69 1.01 -7.81
C ASP A 111 -13.42 -0.34 -7.91
N GLY A 112 -13.28 -1.00 -9.08
CA GLY A 112 -13.95 -2.26 -9.36
C GLY A 112 -13.48 -3.42 -8.49
N ALA A 113 -12.21 -3.44 -8.06
CA ALA A 113 -11.66 -4.50 -7.24
C ALA A 113 -12.22 -4.45 -5.81
N SER A 114 -12.28 -3.26 -5.19
CA SER A 114 -12.88 -3.06 -3.87
C SER A 114 -14.34 -3.52 -3.84
N ARG A 115 -15.12 -3.15 -4.85
CA ARG A 115 -16.53 -3.56 -4.98
C ARG A 115 -16.67 -5.07 -5.14
N SER A 116 -15.90 -5.67 -6.04
CA SER A 116 -15.94 -7.11 -6.30
C SER A 116 -15.61 -7.94 -5.07
N LEU A 117 -14.58 -7.53 -4.32
CA LEU A 117 -14.16 -8.24 -3.09
C LEU A 117 -15.14 -8.06 -1.92
N SER A 118 -15.84 -6.95 -1.86
CA SER A 118 -16.82 -6.66 -0.80
C SER A 118 -18.19 -7.32 -1.05
N GLY A 119 -18.42 -7.87 -2.24
CA GLY A 119 -19.72 -8.42 -2.63
C GLY A 119 -20.82 -7.36 -2.76
N LEU A 120 -20.45 -6.08 -2.82
CA LEU A 120 -21.40 -4.97 -2.94
C LEU A 120 -21.93 -4.85 -4.38
N SER A 121 -23.20 -4.46 -4.50
CA SER A 121 -23.81 -4.22 -5.79
C SER A 121 -23.22 -2.99 -6.46
N THR A 122 -23.33 -2.90 -7.79
CA THR A 122 -22.89 -1.74 -8.59
C THR A 122 -23.62 -0.44 -8.22
N ALA A 123 -24.69 -0.51 -7.43
CA ALA A 123 -25.48 0.65 -7.00
C ALA A 123 -24.84 1.40 -5.80
N GLU A 124 -23.94 0.77 -5.06
CA GLU A 124 -23.27 1.42 -3.95
C GLU A 124 -22.10 2.27 -4.45
N VAL A 125 -22.05 3.53 -4.02
CA VAL A 125 -21.12 4.52 -4.56
C VAL A 125 -19.68 4.23 -4.14
N SER A 126 -19.47 3.79 -2.89
CA SER A 126 -18.11 3.51 -2.36
C SER A 126 -18.11 2.38 -1.32
N VAL A 127 -16.95 1.72 -1.20
CA VAL A 127 -16.68 0.67 -0.20
C VAL A 127 -15.83 1.26 0.91
N PRO A 128 -16.36 1.52 2.11
CA PRO A 128 -15.54 1.98 3.22
C PRO A 128 -14.72 0.83 3.80
N VAL A 129 -13.44 1.09 4.04
CA VAL A 129 -12.54 0.15 4.68
C VAL A 129 -11.56 0.87 5.59
N GLU A 130 -11.36 0.33 6.79
CA GLU A 130 -10.40 0.84 7.77
C GLU A 130 -9.17 -0.08 7.81
N PRO A 131 -7.97 0.47 7.98
CA PRO A 131 -6.76 -0.29 8.22
C PRO A 131 -6.77 -0.93 9.62
N ASP A 132 -5.78 -1.78 9.90
CA ASP A 132 -5.52 -2.27 11.25
C ASP A 132 -5.10 -1.10 12.16
N ARG A 133 -5.85 -0.88 13.25
CA ARG A 133 -5.67 0.27 14.12
C ARG A 133 -4.30 0.26 14.81
N ALA A 134 -3.82 -0.89 15.26
CA ALA A 134 -2.55 -0.99 15.96
C ALA A 134 -1.37 -0.64 15.04
N LEU A 135 -1.43 -1.07 13.75
CA LEU A 135 -0.44 -0.65 12.76
C LEU A 135 -0.56 0.84 12.44
N THR A 136 -1.78 1.37 12.31
CA THR A 136 -2.01 2.80 12.02
C THR A 136 -1.47 3.68 13.15
N ASP A 137 -1.74 3.32 14.40
CA ASP A 137 -1.25 4.05 15.57
C ASP A 137 0.27 4.09 15.64
N ALA A 138 0.95 3.01 15.24
CA ALA A 138 2.41 2.97 15.18
C ALA A 138 3.01 3.98 14.17
N PHE A 139 2.22 4.43 13.21
CA PHE A 139 2.63 5.44 12.22
C PHE A 139 2.18 6.88 12.57
N GLY A 140 1.54 7.10 13.72
CA GLY A 140 0.94 8.38 14.06
C GLY A 140 1.88 9.59 14.00
N GLU A 141 3.19 9.40 14.23
CA GLU A 141 4.20 10.46 14.12
C GLU A 141 4.69 10.71 12.67
N ALA A 142 4.34 9.86 11.71
CA ALA A 142 4.78 10.02 10.33
C ALA A 142 4.12 11.21 9.63
N GLY A 143 2.88 11.54 10.02
CA GLY A 143 2.12 12.63 9.43
C GLY A 143 0.64 12.59 9.82
N PRO A 144 -0.19 13.47 9.22
CA PRO A 144 -1.61 13.52 9.53
C PRO A 144 -2.33 12.22 9.14
N GLU A 145 -3.27 11.81 10.00
CA GLU A 145 -4.21 10.75 9.66
C GLU A 145 -5.31 11.32 8.76
N VAL A 146 -5.55 10.68 7.62
CA VAL A 146 -6.46 11.18 6.59
C VAL A 146 -7.34 10.08 5.99
N GLU A 147 -8.43 10.48 5.35
CA GLU A 147 -9.22 9.62 4.48
C GLU A 147 -8.73 9.69 3.03
N VAL A 148 -8.77 8.56 2.31
CA VAL A 148 -8.39 8.47 0.89
C VAL A 148 -9.52 7.85 0.07
N THR A 149 -9.78 8.41 -1.13
CA THR A 149 -10.63 7.75 -2.13
C THR A 149 -9.77 7.05 -3.17
N SER A 150 -9.97 5.74 -3.33
CA SER A 150 -9.32 4.93 -4.37
C SER A 150 -10.23 4.74 -5.57
N ARG A 151 -9.70 5.02 -6.78
CA ARG A 151 -10.40 4.93 -8.07
C ARG A 151 -9.58 4.15 -9.08
N ASP A 152 -10.21 3.62 -10.12
CA ASP A 152 -9.50 2.92 -11.21
C ASP A 152 -8.69 3.87 -12.09
N LEU A 153 -9.10 5.13 -12.24
CA LEU A 153 -8.47 6.12 -13.10
C LEU A 153 -8.30 7.46 -12.39
N THR A 154 -7.14 8.10 -12.63
CA THR A 154 -6.88 9.48 -12.16
C THR A 154 -7.55 10.53 -13.04
N ARG A 155 -7.78 10.21 -14.32
CA ARG A 155 -8.46 11.08 -15.28
C ARG A 155 -9.73 10.38 -15.75
N ARG A 156 -10.86 11.03 -15.59
CA ARG A 156 -12.17 10.59 -16.11
C ARG A 156 -12.47 11.34 -17.39
N ILE A 157 -13.16 10.68 -18.33
CA ILE A 157 -13.73 11.34 -19.52
C ILE A 157 -14.82 12.32 -19.06
N ASP A 158 -15.61 11.91 -18.05
CA ASP A 158 -16.48 12.78 -17.28
C ASP A 158 -15.98 12.78 -15.83
N PRO A 159 -15.40 13.88 -15.35
CA PRO A 159 -14.76 13.90 -14.04
C PRO A 159 -15.73 13.69 -12.87
N GLY A 160 -17.05 13.91 -13.08
CA GLY A 160 -18.00 13.88 -11.96
C GLY A 160 -17.60 14.85 -10.83
N PRO A 161 -18.26 14.83 -9.67
CA PRO A 161 -17.85 15.61 -8.53
C PRO A 161 -16.48 15.14 -8.01
N PRO A 162 -15.64 16.05 -7.49
CA PRO A 162 -14.41 15.66 -6.81
C PRO A 162 -14.73 14.73 -5.63
N PRO A 163 -13.79 13.83 -5.24
CA PRO A 163 -13.97 13.06 -4.02
C PRO A 163 -14.06 14.01 -2.82
N GLU A 164 -14.86 13.62 -1.82
CA GLU A 164 -15.00 14.38 -0.57
C GLU A 164 -13.78 14.23 0.35
N THR A 165 -12.92 13.25 0.08
CA THR A 165 -11.70 12.99 0.84
C THR A 165 -10.55 13.93 0.43
N PRO A 166 -9.65 14.31 1.36
CA PRO A 166 -8.57 15.26 1.10
C PRO A 166 -7.49 14.71 0.16
N ILE A 167 -7.43 13.39 -0.05
CA ILE A 167 -6.49 12.75 -0.99
C ILE A 167 -7.16 11.65 -1.79
N ARG A 168 -6.57 11.33 -2.94
CA ARG A 168 -7.00 10.24 -3.84
C ARG A 168 -5.83 9.38 -4.30
N ASP A 169 -6.09 8.10 -4.53
CA ASP A 169 -5.13 7.17 -5.14
C ASP A 169 -5.82 6.12 -6.04
N LEU A 170 -5.09 5.08 -6.43
CA LEU A 170 -5.59 4.02 -7.31
C LEU A 170 -5.70 2.64 -6.64
N GLN A 171 -5.29 2.47 -5.37
CA GLN A 171 -5.02 1.11 -4.86
C GLN A 171 -5.36 0.87 -3.40
N THR A 172 -5.36 1.89 -2.56
CA THR A 172 -5.36 1.71 -1.10
C THR A 172 -6.59 0.98 -0.61
N ALA A 173 -7.77 1.32 -1.11
CA ALA A 173 -8.99 0.63 -0.70
C ALA A 173 -8.95 -0.86 -1.10
N ALA A 174 -8.60 -1.19 -2.35
CA ALA A 174 -8.50 -2.57 -2.81
C ALA A 174 -7.44 -3.38 -2.04
N PHE A 175 -6.31 -2.76 -1.71
CA PHE A 175 -5.27 -3.34 -0.85
C PHE A 175 -5.84 -3.70 0.53
N LEU A 176 -6.51 -2.78 1.20
CA LEU A 176 -7.07 -2.98 2.54
C LEU A 176 -8.23 -4.00 2.54
N VAL A 177 -9.12 -3.96 1.54
CA VAL A 177 -10.22 -4.94 1.41
C VAL A 177 -9.66 -6.34 1.19
N ALA A 178 -8.67 -6.51 0.31
CA ALA A 178 -8.04 -7.81 0.06
C ALA A 178 -7.32 -8.34 1.31
N ALA A 179 -6.57 -7.48 2.02
CA ALA A 179 -5.90 -7.87 3.26
C ALA A 179 -6.90 -8.30 4.35
N ARG A 180 -7.98 -7.54 4.53
CA ARG A 180 -9.08 -7.90 5.44
C ARG A 180 -9.69 -9.25 5.09
N SER A 181 -10.02 -9.48 3.82
CA SER A 181 -10.59 -10.73 3.33
C SER A 181 -9.67 -11.92 3.54
N ALA A 182 -8.36 -11.71 3.42
CA ALA A 182 -7.33 -12.72 3.67
C ALA A 182 -6.95 -12.88 5.15
N GLY A 183 -7.52 -12.09 6.05
CA GLY A 183 -7.20 -12.12 7.49
C GLY A 183 -5.80 -11.62 7.84
N VAL A 184 -5.25 -10.72 7.04
CA VAL A 184 -3.95 -10.08 7.22
C VAL A 184 -4.10 -8.70 7.82
N GLN A 185 -3.30 -8.35 8.83
CA GLN A 185 -3.23 -6.99 9.35
C GLN A 185 -2.60 -6.07 8.30
N ALA A 186 -3.22 -4.93 8.03
CA ALA A 186 -2.75 -4.03 6.99
C ALA A 186 -2.95 -2.56 7.36
N ALA A 187 -1.96 -1.72 7.03
CA ALA A 187 -2.04 -0.27 7.10
C ALA A 187 -1.46 0.36 5.83
N ALA A 188 -1.71 1.64 5.62
CA ALA A 188 -1.20 2.35 4.46
C ALA A 188 -0.66 3.73 4.83
N ILE A 189 0.46 4.09 4.20
CA ILE A 189 1.09 5.40 4.25
C ILE A 189 1.24 5.89 2.81
N LEU A 190 0.89 7.13 2.56
CA LEU A 190 0.90 7.72 1.24
C LEU A 190 1.67 9.04 1.25
N VAL A 191 2.51 9.24 0.22
CA VAL A 191 3.16 10.53 -0.02
C VAL A 191 2.36 11.31 -1.06
N VAL A 192 2.06 12.57 -0.79
CA VAL A 192 1.39 13.45 -1.74
C VAL A 192 2.36 13.82 -2.86
N VAL A 193 2.06 13.36 -4.08
CA VAL A 193 2.91 13.57 -5.27
C VAL A 193 2.29 14.47 -6.32
N GLU A 194 1.01 14.72 -6.22
CA GLU A 194 0.28 15.65 -7.10
C GLU A 194 -0.48 16.65 -6.21
N GLY A 195 -0.25 17.93 -6.46
CA GLY A 195 -0.92 19.06 -5.81
C GLY A 195 -1.87 19.76 -6.78
N GLY A 196 -1.73 21.08 -6.88
CA GLY A 196 -2.43 21.90 -7.86
C GLY A 196 -2.07 21.57 -9.32
N PRO A 197 -2.68 22.25 -10.28
CA PRO A 197 -2.44 22.02 -11.70
C PRO A 197 -0.95 22.15 -12.07
N GLY A 198 -0.35 21.07 -12.54
CA GLY A 198 1.06 21.03 -12.94
C GLY A 198 2.08 20.82 -11.80
N GLU A 199 1.64 20.79 -10.57
CA GLU A 199 2.51 20.52 -9.42
C GLU A 199 2.71 19.02 -9.20
N ARG A 200 3.97 18.59 -9.26
CA ARG A 200 4.33 17.18 -9.04
C ARG A 200 5.65 17.05 -8.29
N LEU A 201 5.65 16.17 -7.28
CA LEU A 201 6.88 15.79 -6.60
C LEU A 201 7.71 14.87 -7.52
N PRO A 202 9.01 15.15 -7.73
CA PRO A 202 9.89 14.27 -8.50
C PRO A 202 10.08 12.92 -7.79
N GLU A 203 10.37 11.86 -8.54
CA GLU A 203 10.49 10.49 -8.00
C GLU A 203 11.55 10.38 -6.90
N SER A 204 12.69 11.08 -7.03
CA SER A 204 13.70 11.14 -5.98
C SER A 204 13.19 11.71 -4.65
N GLY A 205 12.28 12.68 -4.73
CA GLY A 205 11.59 13.21 -3.55
C GLY A 205 10.64 12.19 -2.91
N VAL A 206 9.97 11.38 -3.72
CA VAL A 206 9.10 10.29 -3.22
C VAL A 206 9.95 9.22 -2.53
N GLU A 207 11.03 8.78 -3.17
CA GLU A 207 11.93 7.76 -2.63
C GLU A 207 12.53 8.20 -1.29
N SER A 208 13.01 9.46 -1.21
CA SER A 208 13.53 10.02 0.03
C SER A 208 12.48 10.00 1.16
N ARG A 209 11.27 10.51 0.90
CA ARG A 209 10.20 10.54 1.92
C ARG A 209 9.81 9.15 2.40
N LEU A 210 9.78 8.16 1.52
CA LEU A 210 9.48 6.78 1.90
C LEU A 210 10.65 6.14 2.66
N ALA A 211 11.90 6.42 2.29
CA ALA A 211 13.08 5.91 2.99
C ALA A 211 13.17 6.44 4.43
N ASP A 212 12.77 7.70 4.68
CA ASP A 212 12.74 8.32 6.00
C ASP A 212 11.77 7.60 6.98
N LEU A 213 10.90 6.72 6.49
CA LEU A 213 9.94 5.97 7.30
C LEU A 213 10.52 4.68 7.91
N GLU A 214 11.78 4.34 7.63
CA GLU A 214 12.42 3.11 8.13
C GLU A 214 12.31 2.96 9.67
N PRO A 215 12.61 3.97 10.50
CA PRO A 215 12.51 3.84 11.96
C PRO A 215 11.07 3.59 12.44
N ILE A 216 10.09 4.25 11.81
CA ILE A 216 8.67 4.11 12.14
C ILE A 216 8.17 2.72 11.74
N LEU A 217 8.61 2.21 10.59
CA LEU A 217 8.33 0.84 10.16
C LEU A 217 8.89 -0.18 11.17
N GLY A 218 10.08 0.09 11.73
CA GLY A 218 10.66 -0.70 12.81
C GLY A 218 9.76 -0.80 14.03
N THR A 219 9.17 0.32 14.45
CA THR A 219 8.19 0.39 15.55
C THR A 219 6.92 -0.39 15.20
N ALA A 220 6.36 -0.21 14.00
CA ALA A 220 5.14 -0.90 13.56
C ALA A 220 5.30 -2.43 13.52
N PHE A 221 6.48 -2.91 13.19
CA PHE A 221 6.78 -4.33 13.15
C PHE A 221 7.47 -4.87 14.43
N ALA A 222 7.66 -4.07 15.48
CA ALA A 222 8.33 -4.50 16.72
C ALA A 222 7.64 -5.69 17.40
N ALA A 223 6.31 -5.68 17.50
CA ALA A 223 5.55 -6.83 18.00
C ALA A 223 5.67 -8.04 17.07
N ARG A 224 5.45 -9.25 17.60
CA ARG A 224 5.36 -10.44 16.75
C ARG A 224 4.10 -10.39 15.87
N PRO A 225 4.18 -10.84 14.60
CA PRO A 225 3.00 -10.92 13.75
C PRO A 225 1.97 -11.89 14.34
N PRO A 226 0.68 -11.74 14.04
CA PRO A 226 -0.36 -12.65 14.50
C PRO A 226 -0.10 -14.07 13.99
N LYS A 227 -0.54 -15.07 14.79
CA LYS A 227 -0.52 -16.46 14.32
C LYS A 227 -1.47 -16.63 13.13
N PRO A 228 -1.17 -17.57 12.22
CA PRO A 228 -2.11 -17.91 11.16
C PRO A 228 -3.47 -18.29 11.78
N LYS A 229 -4.56 -17.84 11.15
CA LYS A 229 -5.88 -18.35 11.50
C LYS A 229 -5.93 -19.84 11.12
N PRO A 230 -6.55 -20.68 11.95
CA PRO A 230 -6.69 -22.11 11.66
C PRO A 230 -7.52 -22.36 10.39
#